data_b526d5f25a67fde96445e25b3636e68c
#
_entry.id   b526d5f25a67fde96445e25b3636e68c
#
_cell.length_a   1.000
_cell.length_b   1.000
_cell.length_c   1.000
_cell.angle_alpha   90.00
_cell.angle_beta   90.00
_cell.angle_gamma   90.00
#
_symmetry.space_group_name_H-M   'P 1'
#
loop_
_entity.id
_entity.type
_entity.pdbx_description
1 polymer ?
#
loop_
_entity_poly.entity_id
_entity_poly.type
_entity_poly.pdbx_seq_one_letter_code
_entity_poly.pdbx_strand_id
1 'polypeptide(L)'
;MRDLIESRCGLRFDDSQRGSLSSSVAARMQLLGLINEDEYLDRLRGAVPTLVETELRHLLNLVTVTETCFFRDPAQFGLFREHIVPTLMAERAANGHGSKKIRIWSAGCSTGEEAYSLAITLDAMGIFRSHPDWLIEIIGTDLNTEALERARCAVYTERAVRQVPGRLLDEYFVRDAKTFTLKDAIKARVTFEFGNLARTPMPSTGPQDVVFCKNVAIYFSDDVTRKLIGGLRDTLTPGGYLLMGHAESLWQMSDIFSLVERDRTFCYKKSGPVTKPIVSGSRTPVRPKADTTADRSVPPDPSAQYDSCLAAFRAGDWDAAEFALNALVASCPTFAPALLLLGGVYAHRGRFDEAMRQAQAVLKVSDLEPRAHLLLGMIAERRRRPDEALQSLRRALYLDDSLALAHFWLGNLYRERGDVARARQEYENVVRDWERHTLQLTEEFASDLTAEQLVGFCRDTLDRLQNV
;
A
#
# COMPACT_ATOMS: atom_id res chain seq x y z
N MET A 1 4.49 24.26 15.93
CA MET A 1 4.90 22.90 16.32
C MET A 1 4.61 21.88 15.21
N ARG A 2 3.36 21.72 14.77
CA ARG A 2 2.95 20.75 13.72
C ARG A 2 3.82 20.82 12.46
N ASP A 3 3.97 22.02 11.87
CA ASP A 3 4.75 22.20 10.62
C ASP A 3 6.23 21.85 10.80
N LEU A 4 6.78 22.08 12.00
CA LEU A 4 8.16 21.72 12.32
C LEU A 4 8.32 20.19 12.31
N ILE A 5 7.42 19.44 12.96
CA ILE A 5 7.47 17.98 13.00
C ILE A 5 7.25 17.42 11.59
N GLU A 6 6.26 17.92 10.85
CA GLU A 6 5.99 17.48 9.48
C GLU A 6 7.22 17.71 8.57
N SER A 7 7.86 18.87 8.64
CA SER A 7 9.07 19.16 7.85
C SER A 7 10.27 18.29 8.21
N ARG A 8 10.37 17.83 9.46
CA ARG A 8 11.53 17.09 9.97
C ARG A 8 11.39 15.57 9.82
N CYS A 9 10.19 15.04 9.95
CA CYS A 9 9.95 13.59 9.96
C CYS A 9 8.73 13.15 9.14
N GLY A 10 8.08 14.07 8.43
CA GLY A 10 6.96 13.75 7.53
C GLY A 10 5.63 13.43 8.22
N LEU A 11 5.60 13.34 9.55
CA LEU A 11 4.39 12.97 10.30
C LEU A 11 3.34 14.07 10.19
N ARG A 12 2.20 13.71 9.65
CA ARG A 12 1.02 14.58 9.53
C ARG A 12 0.14 14.41 10.76
N PHE A 13 -0.32 15.52 11.32
CA PHE A 13 -1.29 15.54 12.42
C PHE A 13 -2.58 16.20 11.91
N ASP A 14 -3.66 15.46 11.95
CA ASP A 14 -5.01 16.01 11.70
C ASP A 14 -5.55 16.73 12.93
N ASP A 15 -6.74 17.34 12.80
CA ASP A 15 -7.33 18.09 13.90
C ASP A 15 -7.75 17.19 15.09
N SER A 16 -8.00 15.90 14.88
CA SER A 16 -8.32 14.94 15.95
C SER A 16 -7.09 14.62 16.80
N GLN A 17 -5.89 14.69 16.23
CA GLN A 17 -4.62 14.41 16.91
C GLN A 17 -4.02 15.64 17.59
N ARG A 18 -4.63 16.82 17.43
CA ARG A 18 -4.15 18.08 18.00
C ARG A 18 -3.99 18.04 19.53
N GLY A 19 -4.96 17.42 20.21
CA GLY A 19 -4.93 17.27 21.67
C GLY A 19 -3.76 16.40 22.14
N SER A 20 -3.50 15.29 21.46
CA SER A 20 -2.39 14.38 21.77
C SER A 20 -1.04 15.07 21.55
N LEU A 21 -0.88 15.79 20.44
CA LEU A 21 0.35 16.56 20.16
C LEU A 21 0.59 17.63 21.22
N SER A 22 -0.46 18.43 21.58
CA SER A 22 -0.33 19.44 22.62
C SER A 22 0.05 18.85 23.97
N SER A 23 -0.51 17.70 24.33
CA SER A 23 -0.16 17.00 25.57
C SER A 23 1.31 16.52 25.58
N SER A 24 1.80 16.01 24.45
CA SER A 24 3.19 15.58 24.30
C SER A 24 4.16 16.75 24.40
N VAL A 25 3.83 17.88 23.78
CA VAL A 25 4.60 19.12 23.87
C VAL A 25 4.63 19.63 25.32
N ALA A 26 3.48 19.69 25.99
CA ALA A 26 3.37 20.12 27.38
C ALA A 26 4.23 19.24 28.33
N ALA A 27 4.21 17.92 28.11
CA ALA A 27 5.04 16.99 28.88
C ALA A 27 6.54 17.26 28.69
N ARG A 28 7.00 17.56 27.46
CA ARG A 28 8.39 17.92 27.20
C ARG A 28 8.77 19.26 27.85
N MET A 29 7.90 20.25 27.70
CA MET A 29 8.11 21.56 28.31
C MET A 29 8.25 21.45 29.85
N GLN A 30 7.39 20.69 30.49
CA GLN A 30 7.46 20.43 31.93
C GLN A 30 8.80 19.82 32.35
N LEU A 31 9.28 18.79 31.61
CA LEU A 31 10.57 18.15 31.88
C LEU A 31 11.78 19.10 31.71
N LEU A 32 11.66 20.08 30.83
CA LEU A 32 12.68 21.06 30.52
C LEU A 32 12.56 22.34 31.41
N GLY A 33 11.54 22.46 32.27
CA GLY A 33 11.24 23.61 33.07
C GLY A 33 10.80 24.84 32.26
N LEU A 34 10.25 24.63 31.05
CA LEU A 34 9.78 25.69 30.17
C LEU A 34 8.29 25.98 30.41
N ILE A 35 7.91 27.27 30.33
CA ILE A 35 6.54 27.73 30.58
C ILE A 35 5.88 28.19 29.26
N ASN A 36 6.70 28.61 28.30
CA ASN A 36 6.25 29.21 27.05
C ASN A 36 6.52 28.26 25.85
N GLU A 37 5.49 28.02 25.04
CA GLU A 37 5.60 27.17 23.84
C GLU A 37 6.54 27.78 22.78
N ASP A 38 6.61 29.12 22.68
CA ASP A 38 7.54 29.78 21.75
C ASP A 38 9.00 29.53 22.13
N GLU A 39 9.32 29.53 23.43
CA GLU A 39 10.66 29.19 23.93
C GLU A 39 11.03 27.73 23.58
N TYR A 40 10.07 26.82 23.66
CA TYR A 40 10.26 25.42 23.25
C TYR A 40 10.46 25.29 21.73
N LEU A 41 9.71 26.04 20.93
CA LEU A 41 9.88 26.12 19.49
C LEU A 41 11.27 26.67 19.11
N ASP A 42 11.71 27.72 19.76
CA ASP A 42 13.03 28.30 19.53
C ASP A 42 14.15 27.31 19.87
N ARG A 43 13.97 26.51 20.92
CA ARG A 43 14.90 25.43 21.26
C ARG A 43 14.98 24.37 20.17
N LEU A 44 13.85 23.98 19.56
CA LEU A 44 13.79 23.03 18.44
C LEU A 44 14.29 23.62 17.11
N ARG A 45 14.43 24.95 17.02
CA ARG A 45 15.01 25.69 15.89
C ARG A 45 16.45 26.14 16.15
N GLY A 46 16.97 25.88 17.33
CA GLY A 46 18.25 26.40 17.81
C GLY A 46 19.44 26.10 16.92
N ALA A 47 20.52 26.84 17.14
CA ALA A 47 21.75 26.79 16.33
C ALA A 47 22.63 25.56 16.59
N VAL A 48 22.37 24.78 17.66
CA VAL A 48 23.17 23.61 18.02
C VAL A 48 22.48 22.34 17.53
N PRO A 49 22.91 21.76 16.39
CA PRO A 49 22.20 20.65 15.75
C PRO A 49 22.02 19.42 16.65
N THR A 50 23.02 19.09 17.46
CA THR A 50 22.98 17.93 18.37
C THR A 50 21.93 18.06 19.46
N LEU A 51 21.75 19.25 20.04
CA LEU A 51 20.73 19.50 21.05
C LEU A 51 19.34 19.49 20.46
N VAL A 52 19.17 20.07 19.29
CA VAL A 52 17.92 20.07 18.53
C VAL A 52 17.52 18.64 18.17
N GLU A 53 18.44 17.85 17.65
CA GLU A 53 18.18 16.47 17.25
C GLU A 53 17.82 15.60 18.46
N THR A 54 18.52 15.77 19.59
CA THR A 54 18.22 15.04 20.81
C THR A 54 16.83 15.38 21.34
N GLU A 55 16.48 16.67 21.43
CA GLU A 55 15.16 17.07 21.91
C GLU A 55 14.04 16.64 20.94
N LEU A 56 14.27 16.75 19.64
CA LEU A 56 13.32 16.27 18.63
C LEU A 56 13.05 14.77 18.78
N ARG A 57 14.07 13.95 19.03
CA ARG A 57 13.90 12.51 19.28
C ARG A 57 13.03 12.26 20.51
N HIS A 58 13.24 12.98 21.61
CA HIS A 58 12.40 12.86 22.78
C HIS A 58 10.93 13.20 22.49
N LEU A 59 10.70 14.27 21.73
CA LEU A 59 9.33 14.62 21.31
C LEU A 59 8.73 13.54 20.40
N LEU A 60 9.50 13.05 19.45
CA LEU A 60 9.05 12.00 18.51
C LEU A 60 8.70 10.69 19.21
N ASN A 61 9.42 10.32 20.28
CA ASN A 61 9.08 9.17 21.10
C ASN A 61 7.69 9.27 21.75
N LEU A 62 7.20 10.49 22.02
CA LEU A 62 5.88 10.72 22.61
C LEU A 62 4.76 10.81 21.60
N VAL A 63 5.04 11.25 20.34
CA VAL A 63 4.00 11.51 19.34
C VAL A 63 3.81 10.36 18.36
N THR A 64 4.75 9.41 18.29
CA THR A 64 4.65 8.25 17.40
C THR A 64 3.79 7.16 18.01
N VAL A 65 2.99 6.52 17.17
CA VAL A 65 2.15 5.38 17.57
C VAL A 65 2.98 4.09 17.50
N THR A 66 3.08 3.38 18.65
CA THR A 66 3.86 2.14 18.75
C THR A 66 2.99 0.88 18.80
N GLU A 67 1.77 0.93 18.27
CA GLU A 67 0.86 -0.22 18.30
C GLU A 67 1.25 -1.26 17.24
N THR A 68 1.69 -2.43 17.71
CA THR A 68 2.09 -3.55 16.87
C THR A 68 1.82 -4.89 17.60
N CYS A 69 1.91 -6.01 16.89
CA CYS A 69 1.87 -7.35 17.47
C CYS A 69 2.63 -8.34 16.57
N PHE A 70 3.04 -9.47 17.17
CA PHE A 70 3.64 -10.56 16.41
C PHE A 70 2.66 -11.11 15.37
N PHE A 71 3.18 -11.43 14.18
CA PHE A 71 2.42 -11.97 13.04
C PHE A 71 1.19 -11.14 12.66
N ARG A 72 1.25 -9.81 12.83
CA ARG A 72 0.22 -8.91 12.34
C ARG A 72 0.05 -9.14 10.83
N ASP A 73 -1.16 -9.55 10.41
CA ASP A 73 -1.46 -10.02 9.06
C ASP A 73 -0.78 -11.38 8.73
N PRO A 74 -1.31 -12.49 9.28
CA PRO A 74 -0.73 -13.82 9.12
C PRO A 74 -0.62 -14.29 7.66
N ALA A 75 -1.49 -13.78 6.78
CA ALA A 75 -1.50 -14.14 5.37
C ALA A 75 -0.23 -13.65 4.65
N GLN A 76 0.25 -12.45 4.97
CA GLN A 76 1.52 -11.95 4.41
C GLN A 76 2.75 -12.73 4.91
N PHE A 77 2.74 -13.19 6.17
CA PHE A 77 3.78 -14.10 6.66
C PHE A 77 3.70 -15.48 5.99
N GLY A 78 2.50 -15.95 5.65
CA GLY A 78 2.30 -17.13 4.82
C GLY A 78 2.91 -16.95 3.42
N LEU A 79 2.61 -15.85 2.75
CA LEU A 79 3.19 -15.49 1.45
C LEU A 79 4.73 -15.39 1.50
N PHE A 80 5.27 -14.78 2.56
CA PHE A 80 6.70 -14.70 2.79
C PHE A 80 7.34 -16.09 2.91
N ARG A 81 6.76 -16.95 3.74
CA ARG A 81 7.21 -18.32 3.99
C ARG A 81 7.13 -19.23 2.77
N GLU A 82 5.99 -19.23 2.09
CA GLU A 82 5.64 -20.24 1.08
C GLU A 82 6.05 -19.84 -0.34
N HIS A 83 6.21 -18.55 -0.59
CA HIS A 83 6.52 -18.07 -1.92
C HIS A 83 7.79 -17.21 -1.98
N ILE A 84 7.90 -16.14 -1.18
CA ILE A 84 8.98 -15.16 -1.34
C ILE A 84 10.34 -15.77 -1.03
N VAL A 85 10.52 -16.36 0.16
CA VAL A 85 11.80 -16.94 0.58
C VAL A 85 12.22 -18.08 -0.33
N PRO A 86 11.37 -19.08 -0.67
CA PRO A 86 11.75 -20.14 -1.59
C PRO A 86 12.13 -19.64 -2.99
N THR A 87 11.40 -18.65 -3.51
CA THR A 87 11.69 -18.05 -4.83
C THR A 87 13.06 -17.37 -4.83
N LEU A 88 13.35 -16.53 -3.83
CA LEU A 88 14.63 -15.84 -3.72
C LEU A 88 15.80 -16.81 -3.57
N MET A 89 15.64 -17.87 -2.78
CA MET A 89 16.65 -18.89 -2.62
C MET A 89 16.91 -19.66 -3.93
N ALA A 90 15.85 -20.04 -4.64
CA ALA A 90 15.95 -20.75 -5.91
C ALA A 90 16.60 -19.88 -7.00
N GLU A 91 16.18 -18.62 -7.15
CA GLU A 91 16.75 -17.67 -8.12
C GLU A 91 18.25 -17.46 -7.88
N ARG A 92 18.70 -17.37 -6.62
CA ARG A 92 20.11 -17.17 -6.29
C ARG A 92 20.94 -18.44 -6.43
N ALA A 93 20.36 -19.59 -6.12
CA ALA A 93 21.02 -20.87 -6.34
C ALA A 93 21.25 -21.14 -7.84
N ALA A 94 20.29 -20.77 -8.70
CA ALA A 94 20.38 -20.96 -10.15
C ALA A 94 21.44 -20.07 -10.81
N ASN A 95 21.74 -18.90 -10.25
CA ASN A 95 22.71 -17.94 -10.81
C ASN A 95 24.19 -18.29 -10.56
N GLY A 96 24.50 -19.48 -10.06
CA GLY A 96 25.82 -20.14 -9.98
C GLY A 96 27.00 -19.39 -9.32
N HIS A 97 27.03 -18.08 -9.40
CA HIS A 97 28.02 -17.17 -8.80
C HIS A 97 27.35 -16.11 -7.89
N GLY A 98 26.02 -16.23 -7.64
CA GLY A 98 25.27 -15.31 -6.80
C GLY A 98 25.64 -15.47 -5.32
N SER A 99 25.74 -14.34 -4.61
CA SER A 99 25.89 -14.35 -3.15
C SER A 99 24.70 -15.07 -2.50
N LYS A 100 24.97 -16.12 -1.72
CA LYS A 100 23.97 -16.82 -0.87
C LYS A 100 23.56 -15.92 0.30
N LYS A 101 22.99 -14.75 -0.03
CA LYS A 101 22.62 -13.74 0.93
C LYS A 101 21.21 -13.24 0.65
N ILE A 102 20.40 -13.15 1.69
CA ILE A 102 19.08 -12.52 1.66
C ILE A 102 19.06 -11.42 2.70
N ARG A 103 18.65 -10.23 2.29
CA ARG A 103 18.47 -9.06 3.14
C ARG A 103 17.00 -8.72 3.27
N ILE A 104 16.54 -8.60 4.50
CA ILE A 104 15.15 -8.34 4.86
C ILE A 104 15.11 -7.11 5.75
N TRP A 105 14.28 -6.15 5.40
CA TRP A 105 14.12 -4.91 6.14
C TRP A 105 12.67 -4.75 6.62
N SER A 106 12.50 -4.58 7.93
CA SER A 106 11.26 -4.13 8.56
C SER A 106 11.37 -2.62 8.78
N ALA A 107 10.73 -1.84 7.92
CA ALA A 107 10.76 -0.39 7.89
C ALA A 107 9.59 0.18 8.71
N GLY A 108 9.89 0.85 9.82
CA GLY A 108 8.90 1.23 10.84
C GLY A 108 8.56 0.05 11.75
N CYS A 109 9.61 -0.60 12.30
CA CYS A 109 9.48 -1.86 13.05
C CYS A 109 8.89 -1.70 14.47
N SER A 110 8.67 -0.48 14.94
CA SER A 110 8.16 -0.20 16.28
C SER A 110 8.93 -0.94 17.37
N THR A 111 8.24 -1.70 18.22
CA THR A 111 8.81 -2.50 19.33
C THR A 111 9.33 -3.88 18.88
N GLY A 112 9.53 -4.09 17.57
CA GLY A 112 10.29 -5.18 16.99
C GLY A 112 9.49 -6.45 16.66
N GLU A 113 8.20 -6.52 16.94
CA GLU A 113 7.37 -7.72 16.75
C GLU A 113 7.36 -8.20 15.29
N GLU A 114 7.33 -7.28 14.31
CA GLU A 114 7.35 -7.65 12.90
C GLU A 114 8.71 -8.24 12.52
N ALA A 115 9.82 -7.58 12.85
CA ALA A 115 11.16 -8.04 12.55
C ALA A 115 11.47 -9.42 13.20
N TYR A 116 11.02 -9.62 14.44
CA TYR A 116 11.13 -10.90 15.10
C TYR A 116 10.19 -11.97 14.53
N SER A 117 9.00 -11.61 14.07
CA SER A 117 8.11 -12.55 13.37
C SER A 117 8.76 -13.08 12.09
N LEU A 118 9.53 -12.26 11.38
CA LEU A 118 10.32 -12.67 10.21
C LEU A 118 11.41 -13.66 10.62
N ALA A 119 12.15 -13.37 11.71
CA ALA A 119 13.18 -14.27 12.23
C ALA A 119 12.61 -15.63 12.70
N ILE A 120 11.50 -15.61 13.41
CA ILE A 120 10.77 -16.81 13.84
C ILE A 120 10.30 -17.62 12.63
N THR A 121 9.75 -16.96 11.62
CA THR A 121 9.30 -17.62 10.38
C THR A 121 10.44 -18.36 9.70
N LEU A 122 11.59 -17.72 9.54
CA LEU A 122 12.77 -18.33 8.91
C LEU A 122 13.37 -19.47 9.73
N ASP A 123 13.39 -19.35 11.06
CA ASP A 123 13.85 -20.42 11.93
C ASP A 123 12.90 -21.62 11.92
N ALA A 124 11.60 -21.38 11.96
CA ALA A 124 10.54 -22.40 11.87
C ALA A 124 10.57 -23.14 10.50
N MET A 125 10.96 -22.46 9.41
CA MET A 125 11.26 -23.09 8.11
C MET A 125 12.52 -23.92 8.13
N GLY A 126 13.34 -23.84 9.16
CA GLY A 126 14.62 -24.53 9.27
C GLY A 126 15.73 -23.87 8.45
N ILE A 127 15.55 -22.67 7.92
CA ILE A 127 16.51 -22.01 7.03
C ILE A 127 17.89 -21.91 7.68
N PHE A 128 17.97 -21.46 8.94
CA PHE A 128 19.24 -21.29 9.64
C PHE A 128 19.96 -22.61 9.92
N ARG A 129 19.22 -23.72 10.00
CA ARG A 129 19.80 -25.08 10.25
C ARG A 129 20.15 -25.80 8.96
N SER A 130 19.26 -25.74 7.95
CA SER A 130 19.40 -26.51 6.70
C SER A 130 20.28 -25.81 5.67
N HIS A 131 20.50 -24.51 5.82
CA HIS A 131 21.26 -23.68 4.90
C HIS A 131 22.30 -22.82 5.63
N PRO A 132 23.27 -23.42 6.34
CA PRO A 132 24.26 -22.69 7.15
C PRO A 132 25.21 -21.82 6.30
N ASP A 133 25.29 -22.07 5.02
CA ASP A 133 26.06 -21.33 4.04
C ASP A 133 25.32 -20.08 3.49
N TRP A 134 24.09 -19.86 3.92
CA TRP A 134 23.32 -18.66 3.57
C TRP A 134 23.44 -17.59 4.65
N LEU A 135 23.77 -16.39 4.23
CA LEU A 135 23.74 -15.20 5.09
C LEU A 135 22.35 -14.55 5.02
N ILE A 136 21.61 -14.61 6.10
CA ILE A 136 20.31 -13.94 6.25
C ILE A 136 20.48 -12.75 7.18
N GLU A 137 20.27 -11.55 6.67
CA GLU A 137 20.31 -10.31 7.45
C GLU A 137 18.90 -9.77 7.61
N ILE A 138 18.48 -9.53 8.85
CA ILE A 138 17.18 -8.91 9.16
C ILE A 138 17.46 -7.63 9.93
N ILE A 139 17.00 -6.50 9.37
CA ILE A 139 17.17 -5.18 9.96
C ILE A 139 15.79 -4.59 10.25
N GLY A 140 15.58 -4.10 11.47
CA GLY A 140 14.44 -3.29 11.86
C GLY A 140 14.86 -1.84 12.02
N THR A 141 14.14 -0.89 11.42
CA THR A 141 14.37 0.53 11.65
C THR A 141 13.11 1.23 12.12
N ASP A 142 13.25 2.18 13.03
CA ASP A 142 12.15 3.03 13.50
C ASP A 142 12.63 4.43 13.85
N LEU A 143 11.71 5.38 13.82
CA LEU A 143 11.93 6.77 14.23
C LEU A 143 11.93 6.91 15.76
N ASN A 144 11.22 6.03 16.46
CA ASN A 144 11.05 6.01 17.90
C ASN A 144 12.18 5.22 18.58
N THR A 145 13.09 5.95 19.24
CA THR A 145 14.25 5.34 19.88
C THR A 145 13.89 4.50 21.11
N GLU A 146 12.83 4.88 21.86
CA GLU A 146 12.34 4.09 23.00
C GLU A 146 11.69 2.78 22.55
N ALA A 147 11.00 2.81 21.40
CA ALA A 147 10.47 1.59 20.79
C ALA A 147 11.61 0.63 20.40
N LEU A 148 12.70 1.16 19.81
CA LEU A 148 13.88 0.36 19.48
C LEU A 148 14.56 -0.23 20.71
N GLU A 149 14.62 0.48 21.83
CA GLU A 149 15.15 -0.09 23.08
C GLU A 149 14.26 -1.23 23.59
N ARG A 150 12.93 -1.08 23.52
CA ARG A 150 12.00 -2.17 23.85
C ARG A 150 12.19 -3.36 22.92
N ALA A 151 12.38 -3.12 21.62
CA ALA A 151 12.68 -4.16 20.64
C ALA A 151 13.95 -4.93 21.02
N ARG A 152 15.02 -4.26 21.43
CA ARG A 152 16.27 -4.90 21.89
C ARG A 152 16.10 -5.69 23.17
N CYS A 153 15.30 -5.20 24.11
CA CYS A 153 14.95 -5.94 25.33
C CYS A 153 14.15 -7.20 25.01
N ALA A 154 13.27 -7.14 24.00
CA ALA A 154 12.43 -8.24 23.52
C ALA A 154 11.57 -8.88 24.62
N VAL A 155 10.98 -8.06 25.48
CA VAL A 155 10.03 -8.46 26.53
C VAL A 155 8.64 -7.93 26.19
N TYR A 156 7.68 -8.80 26.05
CA TYR A 156 6.37 -8.49 25.49
C TYR A 156 5.23 -8.83 26.42
N THR A 157 4.09 -8.15 26.23
CA THR A 157 2.84 -8.46 26.94
C THR A 157 2.01 -9.51 26.19
N GLU A 158 0.99 -10.06 26.83
CA GLU A 158 0.04 -10.98 26.22
C GLU A 158 -0.63 -10.38 24.97
N ARG A 159 -0.92 -9.07 24.97
CA ARG A 159 -1.47 -8.35 23.80
C ARG A 159 -0.55 -8.45 22.59
N ALA A 160 0.76 -8.33 22.76
CA ALA A 160 1.72 -8.38 21.67
C ALA A 160 1.79 -9.77 21.02
N VAL A 161 1.68 -10.84 21.83
CA VAL A 161 1.81 -12.23 21.36
C VAL A 161 0.48 -12.91 21.01
N ARG A 162 -0.65 -12.20 21.07
CA ARG A 162 -2.02 -12.76 20.89
C ARG A 162 -2.24 -13.52 19.57
N GLN A 163 -1.45 -13.20 18.53
CA GLN A 163 -1.55 -13.86 17.22
C GLN A 163 -0.46 -14.91 16.99
N VAL A 164 0.41 -15.13 17.97
CA VAL A 164 1.45 -16.17 17.89
C VAL A 164 0.78 -17.54 18.09
N PRO A 165 0.93 -18.48 17.14
CA PRO A 165 0.47 -19.86 17.35
C PRO A 165 1.09 -20.47 18.60
N GLY A 166 0.30 -21.19 19.41
CA GLY A 166 0.74 -21.72 20.70
C GLY A 166 2.06 -22.49 20.62
N ARG A 167 2.24 -23.35 19.60
CA ARG A 167 3.50 -24.08 19.37
C ARG A 167 4.70 -23.14 19.23
N LEU A 168 4.57 -22.04 18.47
CA LEU A 168 5.66 -21.08 18.31
C LEU A 168 5.89 -20.26 19.57
N LEU A 169 4.82 -20.03 20.35
CA LEU A 169 4.95 -19.34 21.63
C LEU A 169 5.80 -20.16 22.61
N ASP A 170 5.55 -21.47 22.74
CA ASP A 170 6.33 -22.38 23.59
C ASP A 170 7.77 -22.56 23.08
N GLU A 171 7.94 -22.61 21.76
CA GLU A 171 9.24 -22.83 21.13
C GLU A 171 10.16 -21.61 21.22
N TYR A 172 9.65 -20.39 21.05
CA TYR A 172 10.47 -19.18 20.89
C TYR A 172 10.44 -18.22 22.09
N PHE A 173 9.52 -18.38 23.03
CA PHE A 173 9.40 -17.46 24.16
C PHE A 173 9.61 -18.19 25.49
N VAL A 174 10.05 -17.42 26.47
CA VAL A 174 10.03 -17.79 27.90
C VAL A 174 8.92 -16.99 28.53
N ARG A 175 7.94 -17.69 29.11
CA ARG A 175 6.82 -17.05 29.80
C ARG A 175 7.17 -16.81 31.27
N ASP A 176 6.96 -15.57 31.74
CA ASP A 176 7.07 -15.19 33.12
C ASP A 176 5.83 -14.38 33.53
N ALA A 177 5.03 -14.93 34.44
CA ALA A 177 3.78 -14.36 34.97
C ALA A 177 2.90 -13.65 33.89
N LYS A 178 3.20 -12.40 33.56
CA LYS A 178 2.45 -11.56 32.61
C LYS A 178 3.24 -11.16 31.38
N THR A 179 4.49 -11.63 31.25
CA THR A 179 5.39 -11.25 30.18
C THR A 179 5.91 -12.45 29.40
N PHE A 180 6.31 -12.19 28.18
CA PHE A 180 6.88 -13.15 27.25
C PHE A 180 8.23 -12.60 26.76
N THR A 181 9.31 -13.24 27.15
CA THR A 181 10.66 -12.87 26.73
C THR A 181 11.07 -13.72 25.54
N LEU A 182 11.43 -13.10 24.44
CA LEU A 182 11.93 -13.81 23.26
C LEU A 182 13.29 -14.46 23.57
N LYS A 183 13.52 -15.68 23.10
CA LYS A 183 14.78 -16.41 23.31
C LYS A 183 15.95 -15.75 22.56
N ASP A 184 17.13 -15.76 23.16
CA ASP A 184 18.33 -15.07 22.64
C ASP A 184 18.75 -15.55 21.25
N ALA A 185 18.50 -16.80 20.93
CA ALA A 185 18.81 -17.36 19.60
C ALA A 185 18.05 -16.63 18.47
N ILE A 186 16.84 -16.13 18.74
CA ILE A 186 16.07 -15.34 17.77
C ILE A 186 16.40 -13.86 17.88
N LYS A 187 16.63 -13.34 19.09
CA LYS A 187 17.08 -11.95 19.27
C LYS A 187 18.35 -11.64 18.48
N ALA A 188 19.31 -12.56 18.49
CA ALA A 188 20.55 -12.43 17.75
C ALA A 188 20.42 -12.41 16.20
N ARG A 189 19.24 -12.72 15.67
CA ARG A 189 18.96 -12.72 14.21
C ARG A 189 18.54 -11.36 13.66
N VAL A 190 18.25 -10.40 14.52
CA VAL A 190 17.70 -9.09 14.12
C VAL A 190 18.56 -7.98 14.65
N THR A 191 18.90 -7.02 13.79
CA THR A 191 19.57 -5.79 14.16
C THR A 191 18.56 -4.63 14.13
N PHE A 192 18.61 -3.75 15.14
CA PHE A 192 17.73 -2.58 15.22
C PHE A 192 18.53 -1.29 15.11
N GLU A 193 18.10 -0.41 14.20
CA GLU A 193 18.74 0.87 13.93
C GLU A 193 17.73 2.02 13.89
N PHE A 194 18.18 3.21 14.27
CA PHE A 194 17.38 4.41 14.08
C PHE A 194 17.24 4.74 12.60
N GLY A 195 16.00 5.01 12.16
CA GLY A 195 15.72 5.34 10.78
C GLY A 195 14.55 6.30 10.63
N ASN A 196 14.75 7.39 9.89
CA ASN A 196 13.68 8.30 9.49
C ASN A 196 13.31 8.06 8.03
N LEU A 197 12.18 7.43 7.81
CA LEU A 197 11.70 7.04 6.49
C LEU A 197 11.23 8.21 5.60
N ALA A 198 11.00 9.40 6.20
CA ALA A 198 10.68 10.61 5.45
C ALA A 198 11.91 11.33 4.88
N ARG A 199 13.12 10.90 5.24
CA ARG A 199 14.37 11.50 4.76
C ARG A 199 14.98 10.70 3.62
N THR A 200 15.59 11.41 2.67
CA THR A 200 16.44 10.83 1.62
C THR A 200 17.91 11.24 1.85
N PRO A 201 18.89 10.35 1.71
CA PRO A 201 18.73 8.92 1.39
C PRO A 201 18.04 8.15 2.51
N MET A 202 17.40 7.04 2.15
CA MET A 202 16.82 6.11 3.12
C MET A 202 17.88 5.65 4.13
N PRO A 203 17.46 5.22 5.34
CA PRO A 203 18.39 4.58 6.27
C PRO A 203 19.31 3.62 5.55
N SER A 204 20.63 3.72 5.77
CA SER A 204 21.66 3.03 4.98
C SER A 204 21.69 1.53 5.30
N THR A 205 20.66 0.83 4.89
CA THR A 205 20.57 -0.63 5.05
C THR A 205 21.20 -1.41 3.88
N GLY A 206 21.64 -0.71 2.84
CA GLY A 206 22.09 -1.29 1.57
C GLY A 206 20.94 -1.91 0.75
N PRO A 207 21.22 -2.58 -0.40
CA PRO A 207 20.18 -3.19 -1.22
C PRO A 207 19.44 -4.29 -0.45
N GLN A 208 18.09 -4.27 -0.51
CA GLN A 208 17.22 -5.22 0.20
C GLN A 208 16.51 -6.14 -0.80
N ASP A 209 16.31 -7.40 -0.40
CA ASP A 209 15.55 -8.37 -1.20
C ASP A 209 14.07 -8.37 -0.82
N VAL A 210 13.77 -8.11 0.44
CA VAL A 210 12.41 -7.99 0.96
C VAL A 210 12.33 -6.79 1.88
N VAL A 211 11.32 -5.98 1.68
CA VAL A 211 10.97 -4.87 2.58
C VAL A 211 9.55 -5.05 3.08
N PHE A 212 9.39 -5.03 4.39
CA PHE A 212 8.10 -4.87 5.06
C PHE A 212 8.00 -3.40 5.49
N CYS A 213 7.00 -2.68 4.98
CA CYS A 213 6.71 -1.31 5.36
C CYS A 213 5.20 -1.21 5.59
N LYS A 214 4.74 -1.59 6.78
CA LYS A 214 3.33 -1.77 7.08
C LYS A 214 2.83 -0.79 8.12
N ASN A 215 1.71 -0.14 7.81
CA ASN A 215 1.08 0.83 8.69
C ASN A 215 1.98 2.01 9.07
N VAL A 216 2.78 2.48 8.13
CA VAL A 216 3.72 3.62 8.27
C VAL A 216 3.29 4.79 7.41
N ALA A 217 2.96 4.55 6.13
CA ALA A 217 2.57 5.59 5.18
C ALA A 217 1.26 6.30 5.58
N ILE A 218 0.40 5.64 6.35
CA ILE A 218 -0.84 6.22 6.90
C ILE A 218 -0.63 7.48 7.77
N TYR A 219 0.59 7.70 8.24
CA TYR A 219 0.96 8.88 9.04
C TYR A 219 1.57 10.00 8.21
N PHE A 220 1.76 9.80 6.91
CA PHE A 220 2.44 10.73 6.03
C PHE A 220 1.46 11.47 5.10
N SER A 221 1.87 12.62 4.60
CA SER A 221 1.19 13.26 3.46
C SER A 221 1.48 12.51 2.16
N ASP A 222 0.64 12.71 1.13
CA ASP A 222 0.81 12.06 -0.18
C ASP A 222 2.18 12.32 -0.81
N ASP A 223 2.73 13.53 -0.62
CA ASP A 223 4.06 13.90 -1.13
C ASP A 223 5.17 13.15 -0.42
N VAL A 224 5.06 12.98 0.91
CA VAL A 224 6.02 12.21 1.71
C VAL A 224 5.89 10.72 1.40
N THR A 225 4.67 10.23 1.24
CA THR A 225 4.40 8.84 0.84
C THR A 225 5.01 8.52 -0.53
N ARG A 226 4.85 9.41 -1.52
CA ARG A 226 5.50 9.23 -2.84
C ARG A 226 7.03 9.16 -2.73
N LYS A 227 7.63 10.02 -1.93
CA LYS A 227 9.09 10.01 -1.68
C LYS A 227 9.53 8.73 -0.95
N LEU A 228 8.76 8.29 0.05
CA LEU A 228 9.00 7.03 0.76
C LEU A 228 9.04 5.86 -0.23
N ILE A 229 8.00 5.70 -1.05
CA ILE A 229 7.89 4.59 -2.00
C ILE A 229 8.99 4.64 -3.06
N GLY A 230 9.34 5.84 -3.56
CA GLY A 230 10.50 6.02 -4.43
C GLY A 230 11.80 5.54 -3.77
N GLY A 231 12.02 5.88 -2.50
CA GLY A 231 13.18 5.44 -1.72
C GLY A 231 13.19 3.93 -1.46
N LEU A 232 12.03 3.34 -1.14
CA LEU A 232 11.89 1.88 -0.97
C LEU A 232 12.19 1.14 -2.27
N ARG A 233 11.69 1.66 -3.42
CA ARG A 233 12.06 1.13 -4.74
C ARG A 233 13.57 1.13 -4.96
N ASP A 234 14.21 2.25 -4.68
CA ASP A 234 15.65 2.41 -4.95
C ASP A 234 16.47 1.48 -4.04
N THR A 235 15.99 1.23 -2.83
CA THR A 235 16.61 0.30 -1.87
C THR A 235 16.41 -1.17 -2.25
N LEU A 236 15.32 -1.54 -2.93
CA LEU A 236 15.06 -2.91 -3.34
C LEU A 236 16.00 -3.36 -4.47
N THR A 237 16.48 -4.60 -4.39
CA THR A 237 17.15 -5.28 -5.51
C THR A 237 16.17 -5.49 -6.67
N PRO A 238 16.64 -5.61 -7.93
CA PRO A 238 15.79 -6.04 -9.03
C PRO A 238 15.12 -7.38 -8.71
N GLY A 239 13.80 -7.45 -8.87
CA GLY A 239 13.01 -8.62 -8.48
C GLY A 239 12.72 -8.76 -6.99
N GLY A 240 13.15 -7.80 -6.16
CA GLY A 240 12.85 -7.75 -4.72
C GLY A 240 11.38 -7.46 -4.43
N TYR A 241 10.95 -7.77 -3.23
CA TYR A 241 9.56 -7.73 -2.80
C TYR A 241 9.30 -6.63 -1.77
N LEU A 242 8.17 -5.92 -1.91
CA LEU A 242 7.67 -4.95 -0.95
C LEU A 242 6.31 -5.41 -0.43
N LEU A 243 6.17 -5.51 0.89
CA LEU A 243 4.92 -5.80 1.57
C LEU A 243 4.48 -4.55 2.34
N MET A 244 3.24 -4.13 2.08
CA MET A 244 2.63 -2.95 2.71
C MET A 244 1.36 -3.32 3.47
N GLY A 245 0.87 -2.42 4.31
CA GLY A 245 -0.41 -2.60 5.01
C GLY A 245 -1.60 -2.51 4.04
N HIS A 246 -2.74 -3.07 4.44
CA HIS A 246 -3.95 -3.10 3.60
C HIS A 246 -4.52 -1.70 3.23
N ALA A 247 -4.28 -0.69 4.07
CA ALA A 247 -4.68 0.69 3.82
C ALA A 247 -3.61 1.54 3.10
N GLU A 248 -2.57 0.89 2.57
CA GLU A 248 -1.40 1.57 1.98
C GLU A 248 -1.21 1.07 0.56
N SER A 249 -1.95 1.63 -0.40
CA SER A 249 -1.87 1.18 -1.79
C SER A 249 -0.89 2.00 -2.63
N LEU A 250 -0.28 1.35 -3.63
CA LEU A 250 0.66 1.96 -4.56
C LEU A 250 0.04 2.28 -5.93
N TRP A 251 -1.27 2.36 -6.03
CA TRP A 251 -1.98 2.45 -7.31
C TRP A 251 -1.51 3.61 -8.23
N GLN A 252 -0.99 4.70 -7.66
CA GLN A 252 -0.44 5.82 -8.42
C GLN A 252 1.01 5.61 -8.89
N MET A 253 1.64 4.45 -8.63
CA MET A 253 3.07 4.20 -8.89
C MET A 253 3.31 2.91 -9.68
N SER A 254 2.42 2.61 -10.62
CA SER A 254 2.37 1.37 -11.40
C SER A 254 3.60 1.08 -12.27
N ASP A 255 4.35 2.09 -12.66
CA ASP A 255 5.51 1.91 -13.56
C ASP A 255 6.71 1.24 -12.88
N ILE A 256 6.62 1.02 -11.56
CA ILE A 256 7.77 0.68 -10.72
C ILE A 256 7.64 -0.73 -10.13
N PHE A 257 6.42 -1.13 -9.81
CA PHE A 257 6.10 -2.36 -9.14
C PHE A 257 5.03 -3.14 -9.89
N SER A 258 5.18 -4.47 -9.92
CA SER A 258 4.13 -5.40 -10.35
C SER A 258 3.44 -5.98 -9.13
N LEU A 259 2.11 -6.05 -9.16
CA LEU A 259 1.34 -6.68 -8.10
C LEU A 259 1.42 -8.21 -8.23
N VAL A 260 1.88 -8.86 -7.16
CA VAL A 260 1.93 -10.32 -7.05
C VAL A 260 0.83 -10.78 -6.10
N GLU A 261 -0.05 -11.64 -6.59
CA GLU A 261 -1.10 -12.28 -5.79
C GLU A 261 -0.81 -13.77 -5.62
N ARG A 262 -0.86 -14.25 -4.39
CA ARG A 262 -0.82 -15.68 -4.02
C ARG A 262 -1.73 -15.91 -2.81
N ASP A 263 -2.54 -16.95 -2.87
CA ASP A 263 -3.44 -17.36 -1.79
C ASP A 263 -4.28 -16.21 -1.19
N ARG A 264 -4.78 -15.34 -2.09
CA ARG A 264 -5.58 -14.14 -1.72
C ARG A 264 -4.81 -13.08 -0.94
N THR A 265 -3.49 -13.13 -0.99
CA THR A 265 -2.59 -12.16 -0.37
C THR A 265 -1.77 -11.48 -1.45
N PHE A 266 -1.50 -10.21 -1.23
CA PHE A 266 -0.83 -9.37 -2.20
C PHE A 266 0.52 -8.88 -1.67
N CYS A 267 1.48 -8.77 -2.58
CA CYS A 267 2.71 -8.02 -2.37
C CYS A 267 3.13 -7.36 -3.69
N TYR A 268 4.06 -6.45 -3.61
CA TYR A 268 4.62 -5.78 -4.77
C TYR A 268 5.99 -6.36 -5.10
N LYS A 269 6.26 -6.65 -6.36
CA LYS A 269 7.58 -7.06 -6.86
C LYS A 269 8.18 -5.93 -7.68
N LYS A 270 9.42 -5.53 -7.38
CA LYS A 270 10.12 -4.52 -8.18
C LYS A 270 10.33 -5.06 -9.60
N SER A 271 9.75 -4.36 -10.57
CA SER A 271 9.95 -4.65 -11.98
C SER A 271 11.43 -4.52 -12.32
N GLY A 272 11.96 -5.47 -13.09
CA GLY A 272 13.30 -5.35 -13.65
C GLY A 272 13.37 -4.14 -14.59
N PRO A 273 14.57 -3.72 -15.01
CA PRO A 273 14.70 -2.65 -16.01
C PRO A 273 13.84 -3.04 -17.22
N VAL A 274 12.88 -2.18 -17.57
CA VAL A 274 12.09 -2.33 -18.79
C VAL A 274 13.06 -2.25 -19.95
N THR A 275 13.48 -3.38 -20.48
CA THR A 275 14.13 -3.43 -21.78
C THR A 275 13.06 -3.06 -22.81
N LYS A 276 12.92 -1.76 -23.09
CA LYS A 276 12.19 -1.35 -24.29
C LYS A 276 12.80 -2.14 -25.45
N PRO A 277 12.03 -2.86 -26.26
CA PRO A 277 12.56 -3.50 -27.43
C PRO A 277 13.23 -2.39 -28.28
N ILE A 278 14.54 -2.50 -28.45
CA ILE A 278 15.28 -1.67 -29.39
C ILE A 278 14.75 -2.07 -30.77
N VAL A 279 13.81 -1.31 -31.28
CA VAL A 279 13.49 -1.37 -32.71
C VAL A 279 14.70 -0.82 -33.43
N SER A 280 15.59 -1.74 -33.85
CA SER A 280 16.68 -1.44 -34.74
C SER A 280 16.13 -1.13 -36.14
N GLY A 281 15.74 0.11 -36.29
CA GLY A 281 15.38 0.71 -37.56
C GLY A 281 16.38 1.80 -37.89
N SER A 282 17.47 1.41 -38.58
CA SER A 282 18.36 2.33 -39.24
C SER A 282 17.56 3.17 -40.25
N ARG A 283 17.29 4.42 -39.93
CA ARG A 283 16.91 5.44 -40.89
C ARG A 283 17.80 6.67 -40.69
N THR A 284 18.70 6.82 -41.62
CA THR A 284 19.46 8.06 -41.93
C THR A 284 18.53 9.29 -41.90
N PRO A 285 18.96 10.42 -41.32
CA PRO A 285 18.15 11.62 -41.29
C PRO A 285 18.18 12.28 -42.67
N VAL A 286 17.09 12.21 -43.41
CA VAL A 286 16.83 13.09 -44.57
C VAL A 286 16.30 14.40 -44.01
N ARG A 287 17.04 15.46 -44.30
CA ARG A 287 16.72 16.86 -44.00
C ARG A 287 15.58 17.32 -44.91
N PRO A 288 14.39 17.68 -44.45
CA PRO A 288 13.42 18.35 -45.29
C PRO A 288 13.72 19.86 -45.36
N LYS A 289 13.64 20.40 -46.58
CA LYS A 289 13.65 21.83 -46.88
C LYS A 289 12.41 22.48 -46.25
N ALA A 290 12.63 23.72 -45.80
CA ALA A 290 11.55 24.60 -45.37
C ALA A 290 10.60 24.87 -46.54
N ASP A 291 9.31 24.71 -46.28
CA ASP A 291 8.32 25.71 -46.77
C ASP A 291 6.94 25.53 -46.08
N THR A 292 6.34 26.68 -45.82
CA THR A 292 4.93 27.02 -45.65
C THR A 292 4.22 26.63 -44.34
N THR A 293 3.97 27.67 -43.58
CA THR A 293 2.82 27.99 -42.73
C THR A 293 1.62 27.04 -42.87
N ALA A 294 1.47 26.13 -41.88
CA ALA A 294 0.19 25.54 -41.51
C ALA A 294 0.04 25.70 -40.02
N ASP A 295 -1.06 26.33 -39.67
CA ASP A 295 -1.59 26.53 -38.33
C ASP A 295 -1.46 25.24 -37.48
N ARG A 296 -0.47 25.20 -36.58
CA ARG A 296 -0.39 24.14 -35.54
C ARG A 296 -1.34 24.54 -34.44
N SER A 297 -2.63 24.25 -34.62
CA SER A 297 -3.54 24.14 -33.49
C SER A 297 -2.94 23.12 -32.50
N VAL A 298 -2.62 23.59 -31.32
CA VAL A 298 -2.28 22.75 -30.17
C VAL A 298 -3.37 21.67 -30.07
N PRO A 299 -3.03 20.37 -30.05
CA PRO A 299 -4.06 19.34 -29.88
C PRO A 299 -4.85 19.68 -28.64
N PRO A 300 -6.19 19.66 -28.69
CA PRO A 300 -7.03 19.98 -27.54
C PRO A 300 -6.66 19.08 -26.37
N ASP A 301 -6.59 19.66 -25.17
CA ASP A 301 -6.28 18.97 -23.93
C ASP A 301 -7.21 17.74 -23.79
N PRO A 302 -6.67 16.51 -23.69
CA PRO A 302 -7.49 15.31 -23.54
C PRO A 302 -8.45 15.37 -22.35
N SER A 303 -8.11 16.13 -21.29
CA SER A 303 -8.94 16.31 -20.10
C SER A 303 -10.25 17.05 -20.43
N ALA A 304 -10.21 18.12 -21.21
CA ALA A 304 -11.41 18.88 -21.59
C ALA A 304 -12.36 18.07 -22.50
N GLN A 305 -11.80 17.22 -23.36
CA GLN A 305 -12.59 16.29 -24.16
C GLN A 305 -13.22 15.20 -23.31
N TYR A 306 -12.47 14.67 -22.34
CA TYR A 306 -12.95 13.68 -21.39
C TYR A 306 -14.13 14.20 -20.56
N ASP A 307 -14.08 15.44 -20.05
CA ASP A 307 -15.17 16.05 -19.30
C ASP A 307 -16.48 16.12 -20.11
N SER A 308 -16.37 16.40 -21.41
CA SER A 308 -17.52 16.36 -22.32
C SER A 308 -18.07 14.94 -22.50
N CYS A 309 -17.21 13.94 -22.61
CA CYS A 309 -17.61 12.52 -22.69
C CYS A 309 -18.30 12.07 -21.40
N LEU A 310 -17.79 12.48 -20.25
CA LEU A 310 -18.35 12.15 -18.94
C LEU A 310 -19.72 12.81 -18.75
N ALA A 311 -19.91 14.05 -19.23
CA ALA A 311 -21.19 14.71 -19.21
C ALA A 311 -22.26 13.97 -20.05
N ALA A 312 -21.91 13.51 -21.26
CA ALA A 312 -22.80 12.68 -22.08
C ALA A 312 -23.14 11.34 -21.39
N PHE A 313 -22.14 10.72 -20.78
CA PHE A 313 -22.33 9.48 -20.00
C PHE A 313 -23.32 9.69 -18.84
N ARG A 314 -23.16 10.77 -18.04
CA ARG A 314 -24.07 11.13 -16.94
C ARG A 314 -25.47 11.46 -17.41
N ALA A 315 -25.63 12.00 -18.61
CA ALA A 315 -26.92 12.29 -19.22
C ALA A 315 -27.62 11.03 -19.79
N GLY A 316 -26.98 9.85 -19.74
CA GLY A 316 -27.51 8.62 -20.30
C GLY A 316 -27.45 8.59 -21.83
N ASP A 317 -26.78 9.53 -22.47
CA ASP A 317 -26.56 9.53 -23.94
C ASP A 317 -25.37 8.64 -24.30
N TRP A 318 -25.63 7.34 -24.25
CA TRP A 318 -24.61 6.32 -24.50
C TRP A 318 -24.02 6.35 -25.89
N ASP A 319 -24.80 6.80 -26.90
CA ASP A 319 -24.34 6.86 -28.30
C ASP A 319 -23.36 8.01 -28.49
N ALA A 320 -23.70 9.18 -27.97
CA ALA A 320 -22.79 10.34 -28.00
C ALA A 320 -21.53 10.08 -27.19
N ALA A 321 -21.67 9.50 -25.98
CA ALA A 321 -20.54 9.13 -25.12
C ALA A 321 -19.59 8.15 -25.84
N GLU A 322 -20.12 7.06 -26.41
CA GLU A 322 -19.35 6.06 -27.13
C GLU A 322 -18.61 6.67 -28.33
N PHE A 323 -19.31 7.47 -29.12
CA PHE A 323 -18.72 8.11 -30.30
C PHE A 323 -17.54 9.04 -29.91
N ALA A 324 -17.76 9.92 -28.93
CA ALA A 324 -16.73 10.85 -28.48
C ALA A 324 -15.54 10.15 -27.83
N LEU A 325 -15.80 9.11 -27.01
CA LEU A 325 -14.76 8.32 -26.34
C LEU A 325 -13.91 7.53 -27.33
N ASN A 326 -14.52 6.94 -28.38
CA ASN A 326 -13.75 6.27 -29.42
C ASN A 326 -12.81 7.23 -30.14
N ALA A 327 -13.24 8.47 -30.44
CA ALA A 327 -12.40 9.48 -31.04
C ALA A 327 -11.25 9.90 -30.09
N LEU A 328 -11.54 10.06 -28.79
CA LEU A 328 -10.54 10.41 -27.78
C LEU A 328 -9.52 9.28 -27.59
N VAL A 329 -9.95 8.03 -27.49
CA VAL A 329 -9.06 6.86 -27.37
C VAL A 329 -8.23 6.67 -28.64
N ALA A 330 -8.76 6.96 -29.83
CA ALA A 330 -7.99 6.91 -31.06
C ALA A 330 -6.86 7.96 -31.09
N SER A 331 -7.10 9.16 -30.54
CA SER A 331 -6.10 10.24 -30.46
C SER A 331 -5.12 10.03 -29.28
N CYS A 332 -5.58 9.47 -28.17
CA CYS A 332 -4.82 9.26 -26.93
C CYS A 332 -4.99 7.81 -26.41
N PRO A 333 -4.34 6.80 -27.03
CA PRO A 333 -4.59 5.37 -26.74
C PRO A 333 -4.19 4.90 -25.35
N THR A 334 -3.42 5.69 -24.61
CA THR A 334 -2.95 5.38 -23.25
C THR A 334 -3.64 6.19 -22.17
N PHE A 335 -4.64 7.00 -22.53
CA PHE A 335 -5.36 7.82 -21.57
C PHE A 335 -6.36 6.98 -20.79
N ALA A 336 -5.93 6.49 -19.63
CA ALA A 336 -6.67 5.53 -18.79
C ALA A 336 -8.11 6.00 -18.44
N PRO A 337 -8.39 7.27 -18.09
CA PRO A 337 -9.75 7.70 -17.80
C PRO A 337 -10.73 7.48 -18.97
N ALA A 338 -10.32 7.76 -20.20
CA ALA A 338 -11.17 7.55 -21.38
C ALA A 338 -11.40 6.05 -21.67
N LEU A 339 -10.37 5.22 -21.50
CA LEU A 339 -10.49 3.76 -21.64
C LEU A 339 -11.44 3.18 -20.60
N LEU A 340 -11.36 3.63 -19.33
CA LEU A 340 -12.24 3.16 -18.26
C LEU A 340 -13.68 3.58 -18.50
N LEU A 341 -13.92 4.84 -18.87
CA LEU A 341 -15.25 5.34 -19.16
C LEU A 341 -15.87 4.63 -20.38
N LEU A 342 -15.08 4.39 -21.43
CA LEU A 342 -15.51 3.62 -22.60
C LEU A 342 -15.84 2.17 -22.21
N GLY A 343 -15.03 1.57 -21.34
CA GLY A 343 -15.30 0.26 -20.73
C GLY A 343 -16.61 0.23 -19.95
N GLY A 344 -16.90 1.29 -19.19
CA GLY A 344 -18.17 1.49 -18.48
C GLY A 344 -19.36 1.55 -19.45
N VAL A 345 -19.26 2.35 -20.51
CA VAL A 345 -20.29 2.45 -21.57
C VAL A 345 -20.55 1.08 -22.21
N TYR A 346 -19.51 0.34 -22.55
CA TYR A 346 -19.67 -1.02 -23.10
C TYR A 346 -20.32 -1.99 -22.11
N ALA A 347 -19.93 -1.92 -20.84
CA ALA A 347 -20.51 -2.77 -19.78
C ALA A 347 -22.01 -2.49 -19.60
N HIS A 348 -22.43 -1.21 -19.59
CA HIS A 348 -23.84 -0.82 -19.55
C HIS A 348 -24.64 -1.35 -20.72
N ARG A 349 -24.04 -1.40 -21.91
CA ARG A 349 -24.67 -1.96 -23.12
C ARG A 349 -24.62 -3.49 -23.20
N GLY A 350 -24.09 -4.18 -22.21
CA GLY A 350 -23.92 -5.62 -22.21
C GLY A 350 -22.82 -6.12 -23.17
N ARG A 351 -22.00 -5.22 -23.70
CA ARG A 351 -20.87 -5.53 -24.61
C ARG A 351 -19.63 -5.88 -23.79
N PHE A 352 -19.74 -6.95 -23.01
CA PHE A 352 -18.74 -7.30 -21.99
C PHE A 352 -17.35 -7.62 -22.56
N ASP A 353 -17.23 -8.16 -23.78
CA ASP A 353 -15.93 -8.45 -24.39
C ASP A 353 -15.16 -7.17 -24.73
N GLU A 354 -15.90 -6.15 -25.17
CA GLU A 354 -15.32 -4.84 -25.48
C GLU A 354 -14.95 -4.10 -24.20
N ALA A 355 -15.82 -4.12 -23.20
CA ALA A 355 -15.51 -3.56 -21.88
C ALA A 355 -14.25 -4.18 -21.26
N MET A 356 -14.13 -5.51 -21.35
CA MET A 356 -12.96 -6.24 -20.87
C MET A 356 -11.67 -5.85 -21.62
N ARG A 357 -11.75 -5.66 -22.95
CA ARG A 357 -10.61 -5.19 -23.73
C ARG A 357 -10.12 -3.80 -23.30
N GLN A 358 -11.06 -2.90 -22.95
CA GLN A 358 -10.68 -1.57 -22.45
C GLN A 358 -9.99 -1.66 -21.09
N ALA A 359 -10.55 -2.40 -20.14
CA ALA A 359 -9.92 -2.64 -18.83
C ALA A 359 -8.52 -3.27 -18.97
N GLN A 360 -8.37 -4.26 -19.86
CA GLN A 360 -7.07 -4.89 -20.14
C GLN A 360 -6.09 -3.94 -20.84
N ALA A 361 -6.56 -3.02 -21.67
CA ALA A 361 -5.71 -1.99 -22.25
C ALA A 361 -5.14 -1.06 -21.18
N VAL A 362 -5.95 -0.66 -20.20
CA VAL A 362 -5.49 0.10 -19.04
C VAL A 362 -4.44 -0.69 -18.25
N LEU A 363 -4.71 -1.96 -17.95
CA LEU A 363 -3.79 -2.80 -17.16
C LEU A 363 -2.48 -3.13 -17.89
N LYS A 364 -2.41 -2.98 -19.21
CA LYS A 364 -1.13 -3.06 -19.96
C LYS A 364 -0.25 -1.84 -19.76
N VAL A 365 -0.85 -0.69 -19.47
CA VAL A 365 -0.14 0.56 -19.19
C VAL A 365 0.15 0.68 -17.70
N SER A 366 -0.82 0.28 -16.85
CA SER A 366 -0.75 0.37 -15.40
C SER A 366 -1.47 -0.85 -14.79
N ASP A 367 -0.71 -1.86 -14.36
CA ASP A 367 -1.26 -3.06 -13.70
C ASP A 367 -1.78 -2.78 -12.28
N LEU A 368 -1.52 -1.59 -11.74
CA LEU A 368 -1.98 -1.12 -10.43
C LEU A 368 -3.18 -0.16 -10.50
N GLU A 369 -3.92 -0.09 -11.62
CA GLU A 369 -5.11 0.74 -11.71
C GLU A 369 -6.33 0.04 -11.08
N PRO A 370 -6.79 0.47 -9.90
CA PRO A 370 -7.83 -0.24 -9.14
C PRO A 370 -9.18 -0.25 -9.86
N ARG A 371 -9.51 0.83 -10.59
CA ARG A 371 -10.78 0.95 -11.32
C ARG A 371 -10.86 -0.04 -12.49
N ALA A 372 -9.73 -0.39 -13.11
CA ALA A 372 -9.70 -1.43 -14.14
C ALA A 372 -10.01 -2.81 -13.56
N HIS A 373 -9.50 -3.12 -12.35
CA HIS A 373 -9.85 -4.35 -11.64
C HIS A 373 -11.30 -4.35 -11.16
N LEU A 374 -11.84 -3.21 -10.71
CA LEU A 374 -13.26 -3.06 -10.37
C LEU A 374 -14.13 -3.38 -11.59
N LEU A 375 -13.84 -2.78 -12.74
CA LEU A 375 -14.58 -3.04 -13.99
C LEU A 375 -14.54 -4.51 -14.39
N LEU A 376 -13.37 -5.16 -14.32
CA LEU A 376 -13.25 -6.61 -14.58
C LEU A 376 -14.07 -7.44 -13.61
N GLY A 377 -14.10 -7.07 -12.33
CA GLY A 377 -14.89 -7.73 -11.31
C GLY A 377 -16.40 -7.62 -11.57
N MET A 378 -16.86 -6.44 -11.94
CA MET A 378 -18.27 -6.19 -12.31
C MET A 378 -18.67 -6.98 -13.58
N ILE A 379 -17.80 -7.02 -14.59
CA ILE A 379 -18.05 -7.80 -15.81
C ILE A 379 -18.11 -9.30 -15.50
N ALA A 380 -17.20 -9.81 -14.67
CA ALA A 380 -17.16 -11.23 -14.29
C ALA A 380 -18.42 -11.63 -13.51
N GLU A 381 -18.91 -10.77 -12.62
CA GLU A 381 -20.19 -11.00 -11.92
C GLU A 381 -21.36 -11.09 -12.91
N ARG A 382 -21.50 -10.14 -13.81
CA ARG A 382 -22.54 -10.14 -14.85
C ARG A 382 -22.48 -11.36 -15.76
N ARG A 383 -21.29 -11.92 -15.97
CA ARG A 383 -21.08 -13.18 -16.72
C ARG A 383 -21.26 -14.43 -15.87
N ARG A 384 -21.68 -14.30 -14.60
CA ARG A 384 -21.82 -15.40 -13.65
C ARG A 384 -20.53 -16.22 -13.44
N ARG A 385 -19.42 -15.50 -13.34
CA ARG A 385 -18.09 -16.04 -13.02
C ARG A 385 -17.65 -15.57 -11.63
N PRO A 386 -18.25 -16.09 -10.55
CA PRO A 386 -18.10 -15.51 -9.22
C PRO A 386 -16.67 -15.60 -8.66
N ASP A 387 -15.85 -16.57 -9.09
CA ASP A 387 -14.46 -16.69 -8.64
C ASP A 387 -13.56 -15.61 -9.28
N GLU A 388 -13.73 -15.37 -10.59
CA GLU A 388 -13.03 -14.31 -11.30
C GLU A 388 -13.46 -12.93 -10.76
N ALA A 389 -14.75 -12.74 -10.50
CA ALA A 389 -15.27 -11.51 -9.91
C ALA A 389 -14.66 -11.24 -8.54
N LEU A 390 -14.64 -12.26 -7.69
CA LEU A 390 -14.10 -12.16 -6.34
C LEU A 390 -12.60 -11.82 -6.32
N GLN A 391 -11.84 -12.44 -7.24
CA GLN A 391 -10.41 -12.14 -7.40
C GLN A 391 -10.20 -10.68 -7.84
N SER A 392 -10.90 -10.25 -8.89
CA SER A 392 -10.75 -8.91 -9.44
C SER A 392 -11.16 -7.82 -8.44
N LEU A 393 -12.30 -8.00 -7.74
CA LEU A 393 -12.78 -7.03 -6.74
C LEU A 393 -11.86 -6.94 -5.52
N ARG A 394 -11.32 -8.06 -5.04
CA ARG A 394 -10.32 -8.04 -3.96
C ARG A 394 -9.06 -7.32 -4.38
N ARG A 395 -8.63 -7.51 -5.63
CA ARG A 395 -7.48 -6.83 -6.17
C ARG A 395 -7.72 -5.32 -6.26
N ALA A 396 -8.93 -4.90 -6.68
CA ALA A 396 -9.33 -3.51 -6.67
C ALA A 396 -9.24 -2.89 -5.27
N LEU A 397 -9.83 -3.55 -4.25
CA LEU A 397 -9.79 -3.08 -2.86
C LEU A 397 -8.42 -3.16 -2.21
N TYR A 398 -7.56 -4.08 -2.62
CA TYR A 398 -6.18 -4.09 -2.15
C TYR A 398 -5.41 -2.86 -2.66
N LEU A 399 -5.71 -2.43 -3.89
CA LEU A 399 -5.08 -1.26 -4.50
C LEU A 399 -5.70 0.05 -4.00
N ASP A 400 -7.01 0.06 -3.75
CA ASP A 400 -7.75 1.21 -3.24
C ASP A 400 -8.95 0.74 -2.41
N ASP A 401 -8.83 0.81 -1.10
CA ASP A 401 -9.85 0.39 -0.14
C ASP A 401 -11.01 1.37 0.01
N SER A 402 -10.94 2.54 -0.64
CA SER A 402 -12.01 3.53 -0.68
C SER A 402 -13.06 3.28 -1.76
N LEU A 403 -12.88 2.26 -2.62
CA LEU A 403 -13.80 1.94 -3.71
C LEU A 403 -15.13 1.35 -3.20
N ALA A 404 -16.10 2.20 -2.90
CA ALA A 404 -17.40 1.81 -2.36
C ALA A 404 -18.12 0.77 -3.24
N LEU A 405 -18.05 0.88 -4.58
CA LEU A 405 -18.63 -0.10 -5.49
C LEU A 405 -17.96 -1.48 -5.38
N ALA A 406 -16.65 -1.53 -5.12
CA ALA A 406 -15.97 -2.81 -4.96
C ALA A 406 -16.41 -3.53 -3.67
N HIS A 407 -16.53 -2.80 -2.55
CA HIS A 407 -17.12 -3.31 -1.31
C HIS A 407 -18.55 -3.81 -1.52
N PHE A 408 -19.39 -3.03 -2.18
CA PHE A 408 -20.77 -3.39 -2.48
C PHE A 408 -20.87 -4.70 -3.29
N TRP A 409 -20.11 -4.82 -4.37
CA TRP A 409 -20.11 -6.04 -5.20
C TRP A 409 -19.53 -7.24 -4.47
N LEU A 410 -18.49 -7.08 -3.65
CA LEU A 410 -17.97 -8.15 -2.80
C LEU A 410 -18.99 -8.59 -1.75
N GLY A 411 -19.69 -7.64 -1.13
CA GLY A 411 -20.77 -7.95 -0.19
C GLY A 411 -21.85 -8.82 -0.83
N ASN A 412 -22.28 -8.48 -2.05
CA ASN A 412 -23.23 -9.27 -2.82
C ASN A 412 -22.72 -10.69 -3.10
N LEU A 413 -21.49 -10.83 -3.57
CA LEU A 413 -20.88 -12.15 -3.87
C LEU A 413 -20.74 -13.02 -2.61
N TYR A 414 -20.35 -12.45 -1.46
CA TYR A 414 -20.27 -13.19 -0.20
C TYR A 414 -21.64 -13.62 0.28
N ARG A 415 -22.65 -12.75 0.17
CA ARG A 415 -24.04 -13.06 0.52
C ARG A 415 -24.59 -14.23 -0.33
N GLU A 416 -24.37 -14.21 -1.63
CA GLU A 416 -24.79 -15.29 -2.54
C GLU A 416 -24.11 -16.62 -2.21
N ARG A 417 -22.90 -16.59 -1.64
CA ARG A 417 -22.17 -17.77 -1.18
C ARG A 417 -22.52 -18.23 0.24
N GLY A 418 -23.42 -17.51 0.92
CA GLY A 418 -23.79 -17.79 2.31
C GLY A 418 -22.74 -17.38 3.34
N ASP A 419 -21.69 -16.64 2.95
CA ASP A 419 -20.68 -16.08 3.87
C ASP A 419 -21.21 -14.75 4.47
N VAL A 420 -22.17 -14.90 5.38
CA VAL A 420 -22.87 -13.76 5.99
C VAL A 420 -21.93 -12.82 6.72
N ALA A 421 -20.90 -13.36 7.39
CA ALA A 421 -19.95 -12.56 8.17
C ALA A 421 -19.14 -11.60 7.29
N ARG A 422 -18.60 -12.12 6.16
CA ARG A 422 -17.87 -11.28 5.20
C ARG A 422 -18.79 -10.33 4.46
N ALA A 423 -19.98 -10.79 4.05
CA ALA A 423 -20.95 -9.92 3.39
C ALA A 423 -21.29 -8.71 4.27
N ARG A 424 -21.54 -8.94 5.57
CA ARG A 424 -21.78 -7.88 6.54
C ARG A 424 -20.61 -6.88 6.60
N GLN A 425 -19.39 -7.38 6.75
CA GLN A 425 -18.20 -6.53 6.84
C GLN A 425 -18.06 -5.60 5.63
N GLU A 426 -18.31 -6.11 4.43
CA GLU A 426 -18.19 -5.32 3.21
C GLU A 426 -19.28 -4.22 3.12
N TYR A 427 -20.53 -4.52 3.50
CA TYR A 427 -21.59 -3.50 3.55
C TYR A 427 -21.36 -2.48 4.67
N GLU A 428 -20.85 -2.90 5.83
CA GLU A 428 -20.46 -2.00 6.91
C GLU A 428 -19.34 -1.03 6.50
N ASN A 429 -18.40 -1.46 5.65
CA ASN A 429 -17.37 -0.59 5.10
C ASN A 429 -18.00 0.55 4.28
N VAL A 430 -18.94 0.26 3.39
CA VAL A 430 -19.66 1.28 2.60
C VAL A 430 -20.40 2.28 3.49
N VAL A 431 -21.12 1.79 4.49
CA VAL A 431 -21.89 2.65 5.42
C VAL A 431 -20.96 3.52 6.26
N ARG A 432 -19.88 2.97 6.75
CA ARG A 432 -18.85 3.69 7.53
C ARG A 432 -18.21 4.82 6.74
N ASP A 433 -17.87 4.58 5.47
CA ASP A 433 -17.23 5.58 4.63
C ASP A 433 -18.20 6.72 4.29
N TRP A 434 -19.48 6.41 4.14
CA TRP A 434 -20.53 7.42 4.05
C TRP A 434 -20.63 8.28 5.32
N GLU A 435 -20.66 7.67 6.50
CA GLU A 435 -20.76 8.37 7.78
C GLU A 435 -19.53 9.25 8.08
N ARG A 436 -18.39 8.87 7.53
CA ARG A 436 -17.14 9.66 7.61
C ARG A 436 -17.03 10.73 6.52
N HIS A 437 -18.00 10.83 5.62
CA HIS A 437 -17.98 11.73 4.45
C HIS A 437 -16.78 11.47 3.52
N THR A 438 -16.28 10.23 3.49
CA THR A 438 -15.15 9.80 2.65
C THR A 438 -15.58 8.95 1.46
N LEU A 439 -16.88 8.57 1.38
CA LEU A 439 -17.38 7.72 0.32
C LEU A 439 -17.27 8.42 -1.04
N GLN A 440 -16.57 7.79 -1.96
CA GLN A 440 -16.49 8.22 -3.35
C GLN A 440 -17.06 7.13 -4.27
N LEU A 441 -18.00 7.52 -5.12
CA LEU A 441 -18.47 6.67 -6.21
C LEU A 441 -17.54 6.80 -7.41
N THR A 442 -17.22 5.66 -8.01
CA THR A 442 -16.51 5.62 -9.29
C THR A 442 -17.50 6.01 -10.39
N GLU A 443 -17.45 7.26 -10.80
CA GLU A 443 -18.44 7.88 -11.71
C GLU A 443 -18.53 7.15 -13.05
N GLU A 444 -17.44 6.59 -13.54
CA GLU A 444 -17.37 5.81 -14.78
C GLU A 444 -18.25 4.56 -14.76
N PHE A 445 -18.68 4.11 -13.57
CA PHE A 445 -19.41 2.84 -13.41
C PHE A 445 -20.75 2.99 -12.66
N ALA A 446 -21.08 4.19 -12.19
CA ALA A 446 -22.24 4.47 -11.33
C ALA A 446 -23.24 5.44 -11.97
N SER A 447 -23.48 5.36 -13.28
CA SER A 447 -24.36 6.30 -14.00
C SER A 447 -25.76 6.42 -13.42
N ASP A 448 -26.32 5.32 -12.90
CA ASP A 448 -27.71 5.23 -12.44
C ASP A 448 -27.81 5.04 -10.92
N LEU A 449 -26.70 5.17 -10.19
CA LEU A 449 -26.64 4.89 -8.75
C LEU A 449 -26.07 6.09 -7.99
N THR A 450 -26.86 6.69 -7.10
CA THR A 450 -26.33 7.71 -6.19
C THR A 450 -25.69 7.09 -4.96
N ALA A 451 -24.81 7.84 -4.29
CA ALA A 451 -24.19 7.39 -3.05
C ALA A 451 -25.25 7.05 -1.97
N GLU A 452 -26.30 7.86 -1.85
CA GLU A 452 -27.41 7.61 -0.92
C GLU A 452 -28.16 6.32 -1.23
N GLN A 453 -28.40 6.02 -2.51
CA GLN A 453 -29.05 4.77 -2.92
C GLN A 453 -28.17 3.55 -2.61
N LEU A 454 -26.85 3.63 -2.87
CA LEU A 454 -25.92 2.58 -2.54
C LEU A 454 -25.91 2.29 -1.03
N VAL A 455 -25.80 3.34 -0.22
CA VAL A 455 -25.78 3.23 1.25
C VAL A 455 -27.12 2.74 1.78
N GLY A 456 -28.25 3.24 1.24
CA GLY A 456 -29.59 2.75 1.57
C GLY A 456 -29.72 1.25 1.35
N PHE A 457 -29.28 0.76 0.20
CA PHE A 457 -29.27 -0.69 -0.09
C PHE A 457 -28.41 -1.48 0.89
N CYS A 458 -27.21 -0.97 1.23
CA CYS A 458 -26.32 -1.64 2.19
C CYS A 458 -26.97 -1.70 3.58
N ARG A 459 -27.60 -0.63 4.08
CA ARG A 459 -28.31 -0.60 5.37
C ARG A 459 -29.47 -1.59 5.40
N ASP A 460 -30.34 -1.55 4.41
CA ASP A 460 -31.46 -2.49 4.31
C ASP A 460 -31.00 -3.95 4.27
N THR A 461 -29.87 -4.23 3.64
CA THR A 461 -29.30 -5.57 3.58
C THR A 461 -28.69 -5.97 4.92
N LEU A 462 -28.00 -5.08 5.61
CA LEU A 462 -27.46 -5.31 6.95
C LEU A 462 -28.56 -5.64 7.96
N ASP A 463 -29.70 -4.90 7.93
CA ASP A 463 -30.85 -5.16 8.80
C ASP A 463 -31.45 -6.55 8.56
N ARG A 464 -31.51 -6.99 7.31
CA ARG A 464 -31.97 -8.35 6.96
C ARG A 464 -30.99 -9.43 7.43
N LEU A 465 -29.68 -9.19 7.36
CA LEU A 465 -28.65 -10.12 7.80
C LEU A 465 -28.52 -10.21 9.33
N GLN A 466 -29.11 -9.27 10.09
CA GLN A 466 -29.19 -9.33 11.56
C GLN A 466 -30.30 -10.25 12.06
N ASN A 467 -31.29 -10.51 11.22
CA ASN A 467 -32.49 -11.28 11.58
C ASN A 467 -32.42 -12.75 11.09
N VAL A 468 -31.26 -13.20 10.61
CA VAL A 468 -30.95 -14.58 10.19
C VAL A 468 -29.88 -15.16 11.11
#